data_cb9bedc94108dbe2740650bcb2549881
#
_entry.id   cb9bedc94108dbe2740650bcb2549881
#
_cell.length_a   1.000
_cell.length_b   1.000
_cell.length_c   1.000
_cell.angle_alpha   90.00
_cell.angle_beta   90.00
_cell.angle_gamma   90.00
#
_symmetry.space_group_name_H-M   'P 1'
#
loop_
_entity.id
_entity.type
_entity.pdbx_description
1 polymer ?
#
loop_
_entity_poly.entity_id
_entity_poly.type
_entity_poly.pdbx_seq_one_letter_code
_entity_poly.pdbx_strand_id
1 'polypeptide(L)'
;MVTQPERCMVLGGTWRTPVGVGLQSKTFITDQKNEGTYNEASFEREYESKWSGTVEDAFFNGEHFNRNRKLLQPEYEHSGRSAAGAYYVLSADVGRKGCDTVVCVFKVTPQTQGPAIKTLVNIYTISDEHFEDQAIQLKKLYYKYKARRIVIDGNGLGIGLVDYMVKS
;
A
#
# COMPACT_ATOMS: atom_id res chain seq x y z
N MET A 1 -2.40 -18.27 0.53
CA MET A 1 -2.80 -19.57 -0.05
C MET A 1 -2.43 -19.53 -1.53
N VAL A 2 -1.55 -20.43 -1.99
CA VAL A 2 -1.13 -20.48 -3.40
C VAL A 2 -2.26 -21.12 -4.20
N THR A 3 -2.85 -20.36 -5.11
CA THR A 3 -4.03 -20.79 -5.91
C THR A 3 -3.67 -21.59 -7.17
N GLN A 4 -2.38 -21.62 -7.54
CA GLN A 4 -1.87 -22.35 -8.72
C GLN A 4 -0.55 -23.06 -8.36
N PRO A 5 -0.60 -24.14 -7.57
CA PRO A 5 0.60 -24.83 -7.09
C PRO A 5 1.47 -25.41 -8.22
N GLU A 6 0.89 -25.71 -9.38
CA GLU A 6 1.62 -26.20 -10.55
C GLU A 6 2.50 -25.15 -11.25
N ARG A 7 2.31 -23.86 -10.95
CA ARG A 7 3.06 -22.75 -11.52
C ARG A 7 3.96 -22.03 -10.52
N CYS A 8 3.89 -22.40 -9.24
CA CYS A 8 4.61 -21.74 -8.17
C CYS A 8 5.37 -22.75 -7.33
N MET A 9 6.67 -22.54 -7.15
CA MET A 9 7.45 -23.23 -6.13
C MET A 9 7.56 -22.33 -4.90
N VAL A 10 7.07 -22.81 -3.76
CA VAL A 10 7.20 -22.11 -2.49
C VAL A 10 8.29 -22.81 -1.68
N LEU A 11 9.39 -22.11 -1.43
CA LEU A 11 10.46 -22.55 -0.55
C LEU A 11 10.32 -21.84 0.80
N GLY A 12 10.13 -22.62 1.85
CA GLY A 12 10.13 -22.14 3.23
C GLY A 12 11.36 -22.67 3.96
N GLY A 13 11.97 -21.82 4.78
CA GLY A 13 13.08 -22.19 5.65
C GLY A 13 12.99 -21.46 6.98
N THR A 14 13.51 -22.09 8.03
CA THR A 14 13.63 -21.44 9.33
C THR A 14 15.10 -21.07 9.58
N TRP A 15 15.37 -20.28 10.61
CA TRP A 15 16.74 -19.97 11.04
C TRP A 15 17.61 -21.20 11.29
N ARG A 16 17.01 -22.38 11.51
CA ARG A 16 17.74 -23.65 11.71
C ARG A 16 18.48 -24.08 10.47
N THR A 17 17.97 -23.77 9.28
CA THR A 17 18.61 -24.12 8.01
C THR A 17 19.99 -23.45 7.86
N PRO A 18 20.14 -22.11 7.90
CA PRO A 18 21.45 -21.48 7.80
C PRO A 18 22.39 -21.83 8.96
N VAL A 19 21.87 -22.07 10.16
CA VAL A 19 22.68 -22.56 11.29
C VAL A 19 23.16 -23.99 11.04
N GLY A 20 22.31 -24.86 10.52
CA GLY A 20 22.66 -26.26 10.24
C GLY A 20 23.73 -26.41 9.18
N VAL A 21 23.82 -25.51 8.21
CA VAL A 21 24.84 -25.49 7.15
C VAL A 21 26.02 -24.56 7.49
N GLY A 22 26.11 -24.03 8.69
CA GLY A 22 27.22 -23.20 9.17
C GLY A 22 27.31 -21.79 8.59
N LEU A 23 26.24 -21.30 7.94
CA LEU A 23 26.17 -19.92 7.41
C LEU A 23 25.81 -18.90 8.49
N GLN A 24 25.26 -19.33 9.62
CA GLN A 24 24.87 -18.47 10.73
C GLN A 24 25.18 -19.15 12.07
N SER A 25 25.58 -18.38 13.07
CA SER A 25 25.88 -18.88 14.41
C SER A 25 24.60 -19.06 15.23
N LYS A 26 24.60 -20.05 16.14
CA LYS A 26 23.51 -20.22 17.13
C LYS A 26 23.42 -19.05 18.10
N THR A 27 24.54 -18.40 18.39
CA THR A 27 24.58 -17.23 19.28
C THR A 27 23.77 -16.07 18.75
N PHE A 28 23.74 -15.86 17.42
CA PHE A 28 22.92 -14.83 16.79
C PHE A 28 21.44 -14.93 17.19
N ILE A 29 20.89 -16.14 17.16
CA ILE A 29 19.47 -16.35 17.53
C ILE A 29 19.24 -16.10 19.02
N THR A 30 20.21 -16.47 19.87
CA THR A 30 20.14 -16.21 21.30
C THR A 30 20.21 -14.72 21.59
N ASP A 31 21.09 -14.01 20.88
CA ASP A 31 21.25 -12.55 21.01
C ASP A 31 19.98 -11.83 20.58
N GLN A 32 19.37 -12.22 19.44
CA GLN A 32 18.10 -11.67 18.97
C GLN A 32 16.96 -11.86 19.99
N LYS A 33 16.92 -13.00 20.68
CA LYS A 33 15.91 -13.27 21.71
C LYS A 33 16.14 -12.49 23.00
N ASN A 34 17.40 -12.16 23.27
CA ASN A 34 17.78 -11.44 24.49
C ASN A 34 17.78 -9.90 24.29
N GLU A 35 17.61 -9.42 23.07
CA GLU A 35 17.47 -7.99 22.81
C GLU A 35 16.20 -7.43 23.47
N GLY A 36 16.31 -6.24 24.05
CA GLY A 36 15.20 -5.57 24.73
C GLY A 36 14.01 -5.23 23.82
N THR A 37 14.18 -5.37 22.50
CA THR A 37 13.16 -5.17 21.46
C THR A 37 12.54 -6.49 20.98
N TYR A 38 12.86 -7.62 21.63
CA TYR A 38 12.35 -8.93 21.24
C TYR A 38 10.83 -8.97 21.25
N ASN A 39 10.26 -9.35 20.12
CA ASN A 39 8.82 -9.61 19.96
C ASN A 39 8.66 -11.00 19.32
N GLU A 40 7.95 -11.90 20.02
CA GLU A 40 7.78 -13.28 19.59
C GLU A 40 7.10 -13.39 18.23
N ALA A 41 6.06 -12.61 17.97
CA ALA A 41 5.33 -12.65 16.69
C ALA A 41 6.20 -12.19 15.53
N SER A 42 7.04 -11.18 15.74
CA SER A 42 8.03 -10.75 14.74
C SER A 42 9.10 -11.80 14.50
N PHE A 43 9.61 -12.41 15.58
CA PHE A 43 10.59 -13.48 15.49
C PHE A 43 10.05 -14.71 14.74
N GLU A 44 8.83 -15.13 15.03
CA GLU A 44 8.17 -16.24 14.34
C GLU A 44 8.00 -15.97 12.85
N ARG A 45 7.64 -14.74 12.48
CA ARG A 45 7.46 -14.34 11.08
C ARG A 45 8.79 -14.27 10.33
N GLU A 46 9.81 -13.66 10.92
CA GLU A 46 11.08 -13.39 10.26
C GLU A 46 12.04 -14.59 10.27
N TYR A 47 12.05 -15.35 11.36
CA TYR A 47 13.02 -16.43 11.58
C TYR A 47 12.43 -17.83 11.55
N GLU A 48 11.14 -17.99 11.81
CA GLU A 48 10.47 -19.30 11.76
C GLU A 48 9.63 -19.49 10.50
N SER A 49 9.58 -18.49 9.60
CA SER A 49 8.75 -18.48 8.38
C SER A 49 7.28 -18.79 8.68
N LYS A 50 6.81 -18.44 9.87
CA LYS A 50 5.41 -18.62 10.24
C LYS A 50 4.58 -17.47 9.68
N TRP A 51 3.60 -17.83 8.88
CA TRP A 51 2.65 -16.88 8.37
C TRP A 51 1.63 -16.56 9.47
N SER A 52 1.74 -15.37 10.06
CA SER A 52 0.76 -14.89 11.05
C SER A 52 -0.33 -14.09 10.33
N GLY A 53 -1.58 -14.44 10.54
CA GLY A 53 -2.72 -13.65 10.12
C GLY A 53 -2.83 -12.32 10.88
N THR A 54 -3.86 -12.10 11.64
CA THR A 54 -4.00 -10.94 12.53
C THR A 54 -3.11 -11.13 13.77
N VAL A 55 -2.16 -10.22 13.98
CA VAL A 55 -1.33 -10.17 15.19
C VAL A 55 -2.03 -9.25 16.19
N GLU A 56 -2.04 -9.61 17.48
CA GLU A 56 -2.66 -8.79 18.54
C GLU A 56 -2.14 -7.34 18.55
N ASP A 57 -0.85 -7.13 18.24
CA ASP A 57 -0.19 -5.82 18.18
C ASP A 57 -0.06 -5.26 16.76
N ALA A 58 -0.87 -5.72 15.81
CA ALA A 58 -0.84 -5.17 14.46
C ALA A 58 -1.20 -3.68 14.49
N PHE A 59 -0.38 -2.83 13.84
CA PHE A 59 -0.65 -1.39 13.70
C PHE A 59 -2.06 -1.12 13.13
N PHE A 60 -2.50 -1.98 12.20
CA PHE A 60 -3.85 -1.96 11.67
C PHE A 60 -4.65 -3.16 12.18
N ASN A 61 -5.69 -2.90 12.97
CA ASN A 61 -6.59 -3.93 13.45
C ASN A 61 -7.48 -4.43 12.29
N GLY A 62 -7.45 -5.76 12.03
CA GLY A 62 -8.22 -6.38 10.96
C GLY A 62 -9.74 -6.23 11.10
N GLU A 63 -10.27 -6.17 12.32
CA GLU A 63 -11.70 -5.92 12.56
C GLU A 63 -12.10 -4.51 12.17
N HIS A 64 -11.26 -3.51 12.49
CA HIS A 64 -11.47 -2.13 12.08
C HIS A 64 -11.43 -2.01 10.55
N PHE A 65 -10.49 -2.70 9.89
CA PHE A 65 -10.43 -2.74 8.44
C PHE A 65 -11.73 -3.32 7.85
N ASN A 66 -12.17 -4.49 8.32
CA ASN A 66 -13.39 -5.13 7.83
C ASN A 66 -14.64 -4.30 8.10
N ARG A 67 -14.76 -3.69 9.28
CA ARG A 67 -15.87 -2.80 9.64
C ARG A 67 -15.97 -1.58 8.73
N ASN A 68 -14.83 -1.09 8.23
CA ASN A 68 -14.75 0.09 7.36
C ASN A 68 -14.89 -0.24 5.87
N ARG A 69 -14.87 -1.50 5.47
CA ARG A 69 -15.14 -1.94 4.08
C ARG A 69 -16.64 -1.85 3.77
N LYS A 70 -17.13 -0.64 3.53
CA LYS A 70 -18.58 -0.38 3.31
C LYS A 70 -18.91 -0.16 1.84
N LEU A 71 -17.93 0.13 1.00
CA LEU A 71 -18.14 0.37 -0.41
C LEU A 71 -18.39 -0.96 -1.13
N LEU A 72 -19.55 -1.11 -1.77
CA LEU A 72 -19.91 -2.34 -2.49
C LEU A 72 -19.28 -2.40 -3.89
N GLN A 73 -19.08 -1.24 -4.51
CA GLN A 73 -18.48 -1.11 -5.84
C GLN A 73 -17.59 0.13 -5.91
N PRO A 74 -16.49 0.12 -6.68
CA PRO A 74 -15.66 1.28 -6.89
C PRO A 74 -16.42 2.37 -7.65
N GLU A 75 -16.07 3.63 -7.39
CA GLU A 75 -16.50 4.76 -8.22
C GLU A 75 -15.47 4.93 -9.34
N TYR A 76 -15.93 5.02 -10.59
CA TYR A 76 -15.01 5.13 -11.74
C TYR A 76 -14.85 6.55 -12.25
N GLU A 77 -15.68 7.49 -11.79
CA GLU A 77 -15.67 8.90 -12.17
C GLU A 77 -16.32 9.76 -11.07
N HIS A 78 -16.32 11.06 -11.27
CA HIS A 78 -17.02 11.97 -10.36
C HIS A 78 -18.50 11.62 -10.24
N SER A 79 -18.92 11.24 -9.05
CA SER A 79 -20.31 10.97 -8.73
C SER A 79 -21.08 12.30 -8.64
N GLY A 80 -22.03 12.52 -9.54
CA GLY A 80 -22.93 13.70 -9.49
C GLY A 80 -23.84 13.73 -8.25
N ARG A 81 -23.96 12.62 -7.52
CA ARG A 81 -24.77 12.48 -6.30
C ARG A 81 -23.92 12.56 -5.02
N SER A 82 -22.88 13.36 -5.01
CA SER A 82 -22.07 13.55 -3.82
C SER A 82 -22.85 14.33 -2.76
N ALA A 83 -22.61 14.02 -1.48
CA ALA A 83 -23.05 14.85 -0.37
C ALA A 83 -22.56 16.29 -0.57
N ALA A 84 -23.33 17.28 -0.11
CA ALA A 84 -22.97 18.69 -0.27
C ALA A 84 -21.53 18.96 0.23
N GLY A 85 -20.71 19.54 -0.64
CA GLY A 85 -19.33 19.86 -0.34
C GLY A 85 -18.33 18.69 -0.44
N ALA A 86 -18.74 17.47 -0.84
CA ALA A 86 -17.81 16.38 -1.08
C ALA A 86 -16.93 16.65 -2.31
N TYR A 87 -15.65 16.21 -2.23
CA TYR A 87 -14.69 16.38 -3.31
C TYR A 87 -13.74 15.16 -3.38
N TYR A 88 -13.01 15.05 -4.50
CA TYR A 88 -12.07 13.96 -4.71
C TYR A 88 -10.61 14.45 -4.55
N VAL A 89 -9.78 13.55 -4.07
CA VAL A 89 -8.33 13.71 -3.96
C VAL A 89 -7.68 12.46 -4.52
N LEU A 90 -6.66 12.62 -5.36
CA LEU A 90 -5.80 11.53 -5.81
C LEU A 90 -4.54 11.50 -4.96
N SER A 91 -4.08 10.30 -4.60
CA SER A 91 -2.78 10.09 -3.96
C SER A 91 -2.01 9.07 -4.77
N ALA A 92 -0.81 9.43 -5.24
CA ALA A 92 0.03 8.57 -6.05
C ALA A 92 1.33 8.23 -5.32
N ASP A 93 1.60 6.92 -5.24
CA ASP A 93 2.89 6.35 -4.87
C ASP A 93 3.60 5.95 -6.16
N VAL A 94 4.78 6.51 -6.40
CA VAL A 94 5.43 6.50 -7.71
C VAL A 94 6.40 5.34 -7.84
N GLY A 95 6.14 4.44 -8.78
CA GLY A 95 7.02 3.35 -9.18
C GLY A 95 7.71 3.58 -10.54
N ARG A 96 8.79 2.85 -10.81
CA ARG A 96 9.50 2.81 -12.09
C ARG A 96 10.31 1.51 -12.22
N LYS A 97 10.48 1.02 -13.46
CA LYS A 97 11.31 -0.16 -13.81
C LYS A 97 11.08 -1.36 -12.89
N GLY A 98 9.99 -2.06 -13.12
CA GLY A 98 9.63 -3.25 -12.35
C GLY A 98 8.87 -2.96 -11.05
N CYS A 99 8.55 -1.69 -10.79
CA CYS A 99 7.65 -1.29 -9.72
C CYS A 99 6.48 -0.49 -10.31
N ASP A 100 5.29 -0.79 -9.85
CA ASP A 100 4.08 -0.11 -10.29
C ASP A 100 3.90 1.24 -9.59
N THR A 101 3.35 2.22 -10.31
CA THR A 101 2.77 3.42 -9.69
C THR A 101 1.34 3.10 -9.28
N VAL A 102 1.04 3.32 -8.01
CA VAL A 102 -0.32 3.09 -7.47
C VAL A 102 -1.00 4.43 -7.19
N VAL A 103 -2.19 4.60 -7.74
CA VAL A 103 -3.00 5.81 -7.55
C VAL A 103 -4.27 5.46 -6.77
N CYS A 104 -4.37 5.97 -5.56
CA CYS A 104 -5.55 5.87 -4.72
C CYS A 104 -6.47 7.08 -4.95
N VAL A 105 -7.74 6.82 -5.18
CA VAL A 105 -8.77 7.86 -5.32
C VAL A 105 -9.60 7.92 -4.04
N PHE A 106 -9.54 9.06 -3.36
CA PHE A 106 -10.31 9.31 -2.15
C PHE A 106 -11.45 10.30 -2.41
N LYS A 107 -12.63 9.92 -1.94
CA LYS A 107 -13.76 10.85 -1.78
C LYS A 107 -13.72 11.39 -0.36
N VAL A 108 -13.64 12.70 -0.24
CA VAL A 108 -13.61 13.41 1.04
C VAL A 108 -14.96 14.06 1.26
N THR A 109 -15.63 13.63 2.32
CA THR A 109 -16.95 14.18 2.71
C THR A 109 -16.78 15.00 3.97
N PRO A 110 -16.91 16.34 3.90
CA PRO A 110 -16.90 17.20 5.08
C PRO A 110 -18.00 16.79 6.06
N GLN A 111 -17.71 16.95 7.34
CA GLN A 111 -18.69 16.77 8.42
C GLN A 111 -19.00 18.11 9.06
N THR A 112 -20.21 18.27 9.58
CA THR A 112 -20.60 19.48 10.31
C THR A 112 -19.80 19.61 11.61
N GLN A 113 -19.46 18.47 12.21
CA GLN A 113 -18.59 18.40 13.40
C GLN A 113 -17.59 17.27 13.22
N GLY A 114 -16.35 17.50 13.66
CA GLY A 114 -15.27 16.53 13.58
C GLY A 114 -14.55 16.48 12.21
N PRO A 115 -13.63 15.52 12.03
CA PRO A 115 -12.83 15.39 10.82
C PRO A 115 -13.67 14.91 9.63
N ALA A 116 -13.29 15.32 8.41
CA ALA A 116 -13.92 14.85 7.19
C ALA A 116 -13.74 13.32 7.02
N ILE A 117 -14.79 12.65 6.55
CA ILE A 117 -14.71 11.23 6.20
C ILE A 117 -13.96 11.09 4.88
N LYS A 118 -12.94 10.24 4.87
CA LYS A 118 -12.15 9.90 3.68
C LYS A 118 -12.49 8.47 3.28
N THR A 119 -13.08 8.31 2.12
CA THR A 119 -13.45 6.99 1.57
C THR A 119 -12.56 6.69 0.38
N LEU A 120 -11.80 5.60 0.42
CA LEU A 120 -11.09 5.08 -0.74
C LEU A 120 -12.12 4.50 -1.70
N VAL A 121 -12.30 5.13 -2.85
CA VAL A 121 -13.35 4.78 -3.81
C VAL A 121 -12.84 4.03 -5.02
N ASN A 122 -11.54 4.15 -5.34
CA ASN A 122 -10.90 3.37 -6.39
C ASN A 122 -9.38 3.33 -6.22
N ILE A 123 -8.74 2.35 -6.85
CA ILE A 123 -7.30 2.20 -6.95
C ILE A 123 -6.94 1.91 -8.41
N TYR A 124 -5.95 2.60 -8.95
CA TYR A 124 -5.37 2.36 -10.26
C TYR A 124 -3.91 1.98 -10.14
N THR A 125 -3.48 1.04 -10.96
CA THR A 125 -2.08 0.63 -11.08
C THR A 125 -1.58 1.00 -12.47
N ILE A 126 -0.43 1.66 -12.53
CA ILE A 126 0.24 2.05 -13.77
C ILE A 126 1.57 1.32 -13.78
N SER A 127 1.73 0.36 -14.72
CA SER A 127 2.88 -0.52 -14.80
C SER A 127 3.79 -0.15 -15.96
N ASP A 128 5.10 -0.20 -15.72
CA ASP A 128 6.19 -0.07 -16.72
C ASP A 128 6.12 1.16 -17.66
N GLU A 129 5.50 2.26 -17.24
CA GLU A 129 5.38 3.48 -18.03
C GLU A 129 6.46 4.52 -17.67
N HIS A 130 6.82 5.35 -18.64
CA HIS A 130 7.63 6.53 -18.41
C HIS A 130 6.87 7.60 -17.64
N PHE A 131 7.58 8.48 -16.93
CA PHE A 131 6.96 9.55 -16.12
C PHE A 131 6.05 10.47 -16.91
N GLU A 132 6.35 10.71 -18.19
CA GLU A 132 5.49 11.48 -19.08
C GLU A 132 4.12 10.83 -19.27
N ASP A 133 4.10 9.52 -19.56
CA ASP A 133 2.87 8.75 -19.74
C ASP A 133 2.10 8.63 -18.43
N GLN A 134 2.80 8.40 -17.33
CA GLN A 134 2.20 8.41 -15.99
C GLN A 134 1.56 9.76 -15.65
N ALA A 135 2.22 10.88 -16.00
CA ALA A 135 1.66 12.22 -15.80
C ALA A 135 0.39 12.44 -16.63
N ILE A 136 0.36 11.95 -17.88
CA ILE A 136 -0.84 12.01 -18.73
C ILE A 136 -1.98 11.20 -18.09
N GLN A 137 -1.71 10.01 -17.58
CA GLN A 137 -2.72 9.19 -16.93
C GLN A 137 -3.25 9.84 -15.65
N LEU A 138 -2.37 10.39 -14.81
CA LEU A 138 -2.77 11.12 -13.61
C LEU A 138 -3.65 12.33 -13.93
N LYS A 139 -3.31 13.09 -14.99
CA LYS A 139 -4.16 14.20 -15.44
C LYS A 139 -5.53 13.74 -15.93
N LYS A 140 -5.57 12.63 -16.70
CA LYS A 140 -6.85 12.02 -17.11
C LYS A 140 -7.72 11.65 -15.90
N LEU A 141 -7.14 11.04 -14.88
CA LEU A 141 -7.84 10.71 -13.65
C LEU A 141 -8.30 11.98 -12.90
N TYR A 142 -7.43 12.99 -12.83
CA TYR A 142 -7.77 14.27 -12.20
C TYR A 142 -9.03 14.90 -12.81
N TYR A 143 -9.09 14.97 -14.12
CA TYR A 143 -10.27 15.53 -14.82
C TYR A 143 -11.49 14.61 -14.72
N LYS A 144 -11.29 13.29 -14.81
CA LYS A 144 -12.36 12.30 -14.73
C LYS A 144 -13.11 12.37 -13.40
N TYR A 145 -12.37 12.49 -12.30
CA TYR A 145 -12.95 12.63 -10.96
C TYR A 145 -13.25 14.07 -10.58
N LYS A 146 -12.89 15.05 -11.40
CA LYS A 146 -12.93 16.49 -11.05
C LYS A 146 -12.23 16.69 -9.69
N ALA A 147 -11.08 16.08 -9.53
CA ALA A 147 -10.37 16.05 -8.26
C ALA A 147 -9.92 17.47 -7.86
N ARG A 148 -9.94 17.77 -6.59
CA ARG A 148 -9.53 19.06 -6.04
C ARG A 148 -8.01 19.20 -5.97
N ARG A 149 -7.31 18.07 -5.78
CA ARG A 149 -5.83 18.02 -5.75
C ARG A 149 -5.30 16.64 -6.03
N ILE A 150 -4.03 16.58 -6.42
CA ILE A 150 -3.22 15.38 -6.49
C ILE A 150 -2.14 15.51 -5.42
N VAL A 151 -1.89 14.44 -4.68
CA VAL A 151 -0.80 14.31 -3.70
C VAL A 151 0.17 13.26 -4.24
N ILE A 152 1.42 13.62 -4.38
CA ILE A 152 2.50 12.75 -4.87
C ILE A 152 3.62 12.83 -3.84
N ASP A 153 4.21 11.68 -3.46
CA ASP A 153 5.46 11.73 -2.71
C ASP A 153 6.57 12.23 -3.65
N GLY A 154 6.97 13.47 -3.45
CA GLY A 154 7.99 14.16 -4.24
C GLY A 154 9.43 13.77 -3.90
N ASN A 155 9.65 12.81 -2.99
CA ASN A 155 10.99 12.33 -2.66
C ASN A 155 11.45 11.26 -3.68
N GLY A 156 12.75 11.23 -3.96
CA GLY A 156 13.34 10.23 -4.85
C GLY A 156 12.71 10.22 -6.24
N LEU A 157 12.06 9.12 -6.62
CA LEU A 157 11.49 8.94 -7.96
C LEU A 157 10.33 9.90 -8.27
N GLY A 158 9.61 10.35 -7.26
CA GLY A 158 8.47 11.24 -7.43
C GLY A 158 8.82 12.61 -8.00
N ILE A 159 10.05 13.09 -7.81
CA ILE A 159 10.53 14.37 -8.39
C ILE A 159 10.36 14.39 -9.90
N GLY A 160 10.75 13.29 -10.58
CA GLY A 160 10.64 13.21 -12.04
C GLY A 160 9.20 13.31 -12.54
N LEU A 161 8.27 12.67 -11.85
CA LEU A 161 6.84 12.74 -12.20
C LEU A 161 6.26 14.14 -11.94
N VAL A 162 6.61 14.76 -10.81
CA VAL A 162 6.17 16.12 -10.47
C VAL A 162 6.61 17.12 -11.53
N ASP A 163 7.84 17.00 -12.06
CA ASP A 163 8.34 17.87 -13.13
C ASP A 163 7.44 17.82 -14.38
N TYR A 164 6.98 16.64 -14.79
CA TYR A 164 6.04 16.51 -15.91
C TYR A 164 4.64 16.99 -15.57
N MET A 165 4.22 16.89 -14.31
CA MET A 165 2.92 17.41 -13.87
C MET A 165 2.85 18.93 -13.90
N VAL A 166 3.97 19.63 -13.64
CA VAL A 166 4.04 21.10 -13.57
C VAL A 166 4.33 21.75 -14.93
N LYS A 167 5.08 21.07 -15.82
CA LYS A 167 5.53 21.63 -17.10
C LYS A 167 4.46 21.68 -18.20
N SER A 168 3.29 21.11 -18.02
CA SER A 168 2.27 20.97 -19.09
C SER A 168 0.97 21.70 -18.80
#